data_1df8c9aede21a1f09a84f82b66810d4d
#
_entry.id   1df8c9aede21a1f09a84f82b66810d4d
#
_cell.length_a   1.000
_cell.length_b   1.000
_cell.length_c   1.000
_cell.angle_alpha   90.00
_cell.angle_beta   90.00
_cell.angle_gamma   90.00
#
_symmetry.space_group_name_H-M   'P 1'
#
loop_
_entity.id
_entity.type
_entity.pdbx_description
1 polymer ?
#
loop_
_entity_poly.entity_id
_entity_poly.type
_entity_poly.pdbx_seq_one_letter_code
_entity_poly.pdbx_strand_id
1 'polypeptide(L)'
;LNTMEFYNGNEWRQFTYVSDIQNSPSTGNLGLFVGGNYANGDTSKQIESINISSRGNAVDFGEMTDIRVSLGACANKIRGVFMGGSEPGVFKNVIDYVTMSSKSDAQDFGDLIIKSNGVSCLCSSTRGFRIGGANSDGTNAPNTIEYVQINTLGNALDFGDLTINRNSQTGSASSPVRGIVCGSYTGTPGVYTSAIDSFTMASLGNATKFGDCINESSQQGTVSNSVRAVLHTGRQASGTGQISFITIASEGNAIEFGSLDPSIHDVANNSMFTQGCSNHTRAVWLNGNQDGNFFGGSGRTASIEIATGGSAESFGDASRKMRRFASCSNAHGGLGGY
;
A
#
# COMPACT_ATOMS: atom_id res chain seq x y z
N LEU A 1 6.19 -15.24 -37.66
CA LEU A 1 5.46 -14.14 -36.98
C LEU A 1 4.07 -14.06 -37.60
N ASN A 2 3.05 -14.58 -36.89
CA ASN A 2 1.67 -14.50 -37.34
C ASN A 2 1.16 -13.11 -36.94
N THR A 3 1.06 -12.21 -37.91
CA THR A 3 0.38 -10.93 -37.73
C THR A 3 -1.11 -11.15 -37.83
N MET A 4 -1.88 -10.69 -36.83
CA MET A 4 -3.32 -10.64 -36.97
C MET A 4 -3.73 -9.46 -37.82
N GLU A 5 -4.62 -9.71 -38.77
CA GLU A 5 -5.17 -8.67 -39.66
C GLU A 5 -6.67 -8.63 -39.56
N PHE A 6 -7.27 -7.46 -39.72
CA PHE A 6 -8.70 -7.28 -39.83
C PHE A 6 -9.05 -6.43 -41.05
N TYR A 7 -10.20 -6.70 -41.64
CA TYR A 7 -10.74 -5.93 -42.77
C TYR A 7 -11.69 -4.85 -42.25
N ASN A 8 -11.40 -3.57 -42.54
CA ASN A 8 -12.20 -2.44 -42.06
C ASN A 8 -13.35 -2.04 -42.98
N GLY A 9 -13.64 -2.83 -44.02
CA GLY A 9 -14.61 -2.55 -45.06
C GLY A 9 -14.02 -2.00 -46.36
N ASN A 10 -12.79 -1.47 -46.32
CA ASN A 10 -12.08 -0.93 -47.49
C ASN A 10 -10.73 -1.61 -47.72
N GLU A 11 -10.03 -1.98 -46.67
CA GLU A 11 -8.67 -2.53 -46.74
C GLU A 11 -8.40 -3.46 -45.57
N TRP A 12 -7.42 -4.38 -45.72
CA TRP A 12 -6.86 -5.16 -44.65
C TRP A 12 -5.88 -4.33 -43.83
N ARG A 13 -6.06 -4.28 -42.51
CA ARG A 13 -5.18 -3.62 -41.55
C ARG A 13 -4.56 -4.62 -40.60
N GLN A 14 -3.28 -4.49 -40.36
CA GLN A 14 -2.59 -5.28 -39.34
C GLN A 14 -2.80 -4.68 -37.97
N PHE A 15 -3.06 -5.54 -36.99
CA PHE A 15 -2.84 -5.17 -35.59
C PHE A 15 -1.33 -5.11 -35.38
N THR A 16 -0.79 -3.94 -35.29
CA THR A 16 0.58 -3.77 -34.83
C THR A 16 0.59 -4.07 -33.34
N TYR A 17 1.07 -5.24 -32.96
CA TYR A 17 1.34 -5.53 -31.57
C TYR A 17 2.49 -4.63 -31.14
N VAL A 18 2.18 -3.56 -30.43
CA VAL A 18 3.21 -2.72 -29.82
C VAL A 18 3.69 -3.49 -28.60
N SER A 19 4.86 -4.11 -28.73
CA SER A 19 5.52 -4.83 -27.63
C SER A 19 5.86 -3.93 -26.43
N ASP A 20 5.73 -2.62 -26.60
CA ASP A 20 5.93 -1.61 -25.55
C ASP A 20 4.75 -1.46 -24.58
N ILE A 21 3.66 -2.20 -24.76
CA ILE A 21 2.56 -2.22 -23.76
C ILE A 21 3.05 -2.74 -22.41
N GLN A 22 4.11 -3.54 -22.38
CA GLN A 22 4.71 -4.03 -21.13
C GLN A 22 5.39 -2.93 -20.30
N ASN A 23 5.76 -1.82 -20.91
CA ASN A 23 6.42 -0.68 -20.26
C ASN A 23 5.57 0.59 -20.27
N SER A 24 4.34 0.54 -20.78
CA SER A 24 3.47 1.72 -20.76
C SER A 24 2.85 1.87 -19.38
N PRO A 25 3.15 2.95 -18.64
CA PRO A 25 2.56 3.23 -17.33
C PRO A 25 1.04 3.38 -17.37
N SER A 26 0.46 3.51 -18.54
CA SER A 26 -0.98 3.79 -18.74
C SER A 26 -1.90 2.57 -18.62
N THR A 27 -1.38 1.36 -18.42
CA THR A 27 -2.21 0.14 -18.45
C THR A 27 -2.74 -0.32 -17.09
N GLY A 28 -2.62 0.48 -16.04
CA GLY A 28 -3.16 0.13 -14.72
C GLY A 28 -2.39 -0.98 -14.01
N ASN A 29 -1.09 -1.14 -14.27
CA ASN A 29 -0.26 -2.21 -13.70
C ASN A 29 0.94 -1.70 -12.92
N LEU A 30 1.05 -0.40 -12.70
CA LEU A 30 2.18 0.21 -12.03
C LEU A 30 2.01 0.16 -10.51
N GLY A 31 2.94 -0.47 -9.82
CA GLY A 31 3.13 -0.38 -8.37
C GLY A 31 4.32 0.50 -8.04
N LEU A 32 4.24 1.29 -6.98
CA LEU A 32 5.32 2.12 -6.45
C LEU A 32 5.69 1.69 -5.04
N PHE A 33 6.98 1.69 -4.74
CA PHE A 33 7.56 1.61 -3.39
C PHE A 33 8.28 2.92 -3.10
N VAL A 34 7.99 3.56 -1.97
CA VAL A 34 8.28 4.97 -1.74
C VAL A 34 8.96 5.19 -0.40
N GLY A 35 10.10 5.87 -0.40
CA GLY A 35 10.84 6.28 0.80
C GLY A 35 11.38 5.12 1.63
N GLY A 36 11.42 5.29 2.94
CA GLY A 36 11.87 4.27 3.88
C GLY A 36 13.33 4.39 4.31
N ASN A 37 13.79 3.42 5.10
CA ASN A 37 15.18 3.29 5.51
C ASN A 37 15.86 2.18 4.72
N TYR A 38 17.13 2.39 4.38
CA TYR A 38 18.01 1.32 3.89
C TYR A 38 18.55 0.44 5.01
N ALA A 39 19.17 -0.66 4.63
CA ALA A 39 19.79 -1.60 5.56
C ALA A 39 20.93 -0.98 6.40
N ASN A 40 21.61 0.06 5.91
CA ASN A 40 22.63 0.80 6.63
C ASN A 40 22.06 1.86 7.61
N GLY A 41 20.74 2.02 7.67
CA GLY A 41 20.07 2.99 8.52
C GLY A 41 19.77 4.34 7.86
N ASP A 42 20.34 4.62 6.69
CA ASP A 42 20.06 5.86 5.95
C ASP A 42 18.60 5.94 5.52
N THR A 43 18.03 7.11 5.61
CA THR A 43 16.68 7.42 5.11
C THR A 43 16.71 7.76 3.63
N SER A 44 15.66 7.36 2.91
CA SER A 44 15.56 7.54 1.47
C SER A 44 14.39 8.42 1.09
N LYS A 45 14.56 9.13 -0.01
CA LYS A 45 13.46 9.78 -0.77
C LYS A 45 13.16 9.09 -2.10
N GLN A 46 13.83 7.97 -2.40
CA GLN A 46 13.70 7.25 -3.65
C GLN A 46 12.29 6.65 -3.83
N ILE A 47 11.83 6.69 -5.05
CA ILE A 47 10.62 6.02 -5.52
C ILE A 47 11.05 4.95 -6.52
N GLU A 48 10.65 3.71 -6.28
CA GLU A 48 10.86 2.59 -7.20
C GLU A 48 9.53 2.12 -7.75
N SER A 49 9.55 1.60 -8.97
CA SER A 49 8.35 1.09 -9.64
C SER A 49 8.51 -0.36 -10.08
N ILE A 50 7.39 -1.09 -10.05
CA ILE A 50 7.26 -2.43 -10.63
C ILE A 50 6.08 -2.47 -11.58
N ASN A 51 6.14 -3.37 -12.56
CA ASN A 51 4.95 -3.75 -13.33
C ASN A 51 4.30 -4.97 -12.67
N ILE A 52 3.13 -4.80 -12.06
CA ILE A 52 2.45 -5.85 -11.29
C ILE A 52 2.03 -7.04 -12.16
N SER A 53 1.76 -6.85 -13.44
CA SER A 53 1.32 -7.91 -14.35
C SER A 53 2.46 -8.80 -14.85
N SER A 54 3.68 -8.30 -14.87
CA SER A 54 4.87 -9.04 -15.28
C SER A 54 5.83 -9.19 -14.11
N ARG A 55 6.37 -10.39 -13.91
CA ARG A 55 7.46 -10.60 -12.94
C ARG A 55 8.70 -9.82 -13.36
N GLY A 56 9.45 -9.34 -12.38
CA GLY A 56 10.69 -8.62 -12.61
C GLY A 56 11.07 -7.72 -11.44
N ASN A 57 12.26 -7.18 -11.53
CA ASN A 57 12.81 -6.32 -10.48
C ASN A 57 12.21 -4.91 -10.53
N ALA A 58 12.24 -4.24 -9.40
CA ALA A 58 11.90 -2.83 -9.34
C ALA A 58 12.94 -2.00 -10.08
N VAL A 59 12.47 -0.91 -10.66
CA VAL A 59 13.31 0.07 -11.37
C VAL A 59 13.08 1.45 -10.79
N ASP A 60 14.07 2.30 -10.90
CA ASP A 60 14.00 3.70 -10.49
C ASP A 60 12.84 4.41 -11.17
N PHE A 61 12.08 5.21 -10.39
CA PHE A 61 10.97 6.04 -10.89
C PHE A 61 11.24 7.53 -10.70
N GLY A 62 11.88 7.93 -9.62
CA GLY A 62 12.16 9.31 -9.23
C GLY A 62 12.34 9.46 -7.72
N GLU A 63 12.21 10.66 -7.22
CA GLU A 63 12.44 10.99 -5.81
C GLU A 63 11.27 11.78 -5.20
N MET A 64 11.01 11.62 -3.90
CA MET A 64 10.13 12.49 -3.12
C MET A 64 10.76 13.87 -2.93
N THR A 65 9.96 14.86 -2.55
CA THR A 65 10.45 16.22 -2.23
C THR A 65 11.34 16.21 -0.98
N ASP A 66 11.10 15.30 -0.04
CA ASP A 66 11.82 15.23 1.24
C ASP A 66 12.08 13.77 1.65
N ILE A 67 13.11 13.55 2.44
CA ILE A 67 13.46 12.25 3.03
C ILE A 67 12.43 11.87 4.10
N ARG A 68 11.73 10.74 3.92
CA ARG A 68 10.70 10.32 4.88
C ARG A 68 10.62 8.81 5.03
N VAL A 69 10.31 8.40 6.26
CA VAL A 69 10.01 7.01 6.65
C VAL A 69 8.65 6.90 7.29
N SER A 70 8.08 5.73 7.31
CA SER A 70 6.78 5.44 7.93
C SER A 70 5.66 6.38 7.44
N LEU A 71 5.74 6.77 6.19
CA LEU A 71 4.73 7.53 5.47
C LEU A 71 3.62 6.58 4.97
N GLY A 72 2.52 7.16 4.51
CA GLY A 72 1.48 6.45 3.78
C GLY A 72 1.51 6.81 2.29
N ALA A 73 1.05 5.90 1.44
CA ALA A 73 0.91 6.14 0.01
C ALA A 73 -0.40 5.58 -0.52
N CYS A 74 -1.00 6.28 -1.45
CA CYS A 74 -2.15 5.81 -2.22
C CYS A 74 -2.07 6.36 -3.65
N ALA A 75 -2.77 5.74 -4.59
CA ALA A 75 -2.75 6.22 -5.97
C ALA A 75 -4.09 6.01 -6.67
N ASN A 76 -4.50 6.97 -7.48
CA ASN A 76 -5.48 6.72 -8.51
C ASN A 76 -4.78 6.38 -9.85
N LYS A 77 -5.53 6.33 -10.94
CA LYS A 77 -4.98 6.00 -12.27
C LYS A 77 -3.97 7.05 -12.78
N ILE A 78 -4.01 8.28 -12.24
CA ILE A 78 -3.25 9.42 -12.73
C ILE A 78 -2.15 9.83 -11.76
N ARG A 79 -2.43 9.87 -10.45
CA ARG A 79 -1.51 10.37 -9.42
C ARG A 79 -1.25 9.36 -8.34
N GLY A 80 0.01 9.21 -7.95
CA GLY A 80 0.45 8.65 -6.68
C GLY A 80 0.63 9.77 -5.66
N VAL A 81 0.08 9.63 -4.46
CA VAL A 81 0.10 10.64 -3.40
C VAL A 81 0.73 10.04 -2.15
N PHE A 82 1.67 10.75 -1.55
CA PHE A 82 2.50 10.31 -0.43
C PHE A 82 2.30 11.24 0.75
N MET A 83 1.85 10.73 1.90
CA MET A 83 1.34 11.53 3.00
C MET A 83 2.11 11.30 4.30
N GLY A 84 2.49 12.39 4.99
CA GLY A 84 3.09 12.35 6.31
C GLY A 84 4.42 11.60 6.40
N GLY A 85 4.64 10.88 7.48
CA GLY A 85 5.89 10.20 7.79
C GLY A 85 6.81 11.02 8.67
N SER A 86 8.06 10.61 8.81
CA SER A 86 9.07 11.35 9.56
C SER A 86 10.44 11.32 8.89
N GLU A 87 11.15 12.40 9.01
CA GLU A 87 12.62 12.44 8.99
C GLU A 87 13.12 12.10 10.41
N PRO A 88 14.33 11.54 10.63
CA PRO A 88 14.77 11.17 11.96
C PRO A 88 14.48 12.23 13.03
N GLY A 89 13.54 11.91 13.94
CA GLY A 89 13.12 12.77 15.05
C GLY A 89 12.09 13.87 14.73
N VAL A 90 11.68 14.05 13.47
CA VAL A 90 10.73 15.13 13.07
C VAL A 90 9.56 14.56 12.29
N PHE A 91 8.37 14.64 12.84
CA PHE A 91 7.14 14.24 12.14
C PHE A 91 6.75 15.29 11.09
N LYS A 92 6.24 14.83 9.97
CA LYS A 92 5.90 15.67 8.82
C LYS A 92 4.39 15.67 8.55
N ASN A 93 3.91 16.80 8.01
CA ASN A 93 2.54 16.93 7.45
C ASN A 93 2.55 17.01 5.92
N VAL A 94 3.70 16.96 5.30
CA VAL A 94 3.88 17.11 3.85
C VAL A 94 3.09 16.06 3.08
N ILE A 95 2.44 16.48 2.01
CA ILE A 95 1.83 15.63 1.00
C ILE A 95 2.54 15.89 -0.32
N ASP A 96 3.13 14.85 -0.91
CA ASP A 96 3.72 14.90 -2.25
C ASP A 96 2.90 14.10 -3.23
N TYR A 97 3.09 14.36 -4.52
CA TYR A 97 2.52 13.53 -5.56
C TYR A 97 3.45 13.34 -6.77
N VAL A 98 3.24 12.23 -7.48
CA VAL A 98 3.82 11.97 -8.79
C VAL A 98 2.72 11.71 -9.81
N THR A 99 3.02 11.94 -11.08
CA THR A 99 2.16 11.51 -12.19
C THR A 99 2.50 10.06 -12.55
N MET A 100 1.53 9.15 -12.42
CA MET A 100 1.75 7.70 -12.60
C MET A 100 2.20 7.31 -14.02
N SER A 101 1.85 8.11 -15.03
CA SER A 101 2.17 7.83 -16.44
C SER A 101 3.56 8.29 -16.88
N SER A 102 4.30 9.00 -16.05
CA SER A 102 5.62 9.54 -16.39
C SER A 102 6.57 9.40 -15.21
N LYS A 103 7.76 8.88 -15.49
CA LYS A 103 8.86 8.90 -14.53
C LYS A 103 9.26 10.33 -14.24
N SER A 104 9.17 10.75 -12.98
CA SER A 104 9.55 12.08 -12.55
C SER A 104 9.65 12.15 -11.04
N ASP A 105 10.35 13.15 -10.56
CA ASP A 105 10.35 13.49 -9.13
C ASP A 105 8.96 13.97 -8.69
N ALA A 106 8.68 13.76 -7.42
CA ALA A 106 7.45 14.21 -6.79
C ALA A 106 7.42 15.74 -6.68
N GLN A 107 6.20 16.26 -6.69
CA GLN A 107 5.90 17.66 -6.50
C GLN A 107 5.07 17.84 -5.24
N ASP A 108 5.12 19.05 -4.67
CA ASP A 108 4.29 19.43 -3.54
C ASP A 108 2.79 19.37 -3.91
N PHE A 109 2.02 18.71 -3.05
CA PHE A 109 0.56 18.59 -3.20
C PHE A 109 -0.18 19.53 -2.23
N GLY A 110 0.34 19.67 -1.01
CA GLY A 110 -0.25 20.37 0.13
C GLY A 110 0.14 19.71 1.45
N ASP A 111 -0.65 19.94 2.51
CA ASP A 111 -0.35 19.51 3.86
C ASP A 111 -1.48 18.70 4.50
N LEU A 112 -1.13 17.74 5.36
CA LEU A 112 -2.03 17.15 6.36
C LEU A 112 -2.36 18.16 7.45
N ILE A 113 -3.49 17.98 8.10
CA ILE A 113 -3.89 18.78 9.29
C ILE A 113 -2.92 18.47 10.43
N ILE A 114 -2.56 17.18 10.60
CA ILE A 114 -1.75 16.71 11.72
C ILE A 114 -0.41 16.17 11.22
N LYS A 115 0.71 16.64 11.80
CA LYS A 115 2.03 16.01 11.59
C LYS A 115 2.03 14.62 12.18
N SER A 116 2.28 13.62 11.37
CA SER A 116 2.10 12.22 11.78
C SER A 116 3.12 11.28 11.17
N ASN A 117 3.47 10.26 11.93
CA ASN A 117 4.35 9.16 11.56
C ASN A 117 3.63 7.82 11.72
N GLY A 118 3.99 6.82 10.94
CA GLY A 118 3.32 5.52 11.00
C GLY A 118 1.89 5.56 10.44
N VAL A 119 1.64 6.44 9.50
CA VAL A 119 0.34 6.58 8.84
C VAL A 119 0.13 5.52 7.77
N SER A 120 -1.12 5.18 7.52
CA SER A 120 -1.53 4.35 6.38
C SER A 120 -2.41 5.14 5.45
N CYS A 121 -2.45 4.73 4.19
CA CYS A 121 -3.31 5.38 3.20
C CYS A 121 -4.08 4.36 2.38
N LEU A 122 -5.28 4.76 1.99
CA LEU A 122 -6.09 4.08 0.97
C LEU A 122 -6.77 5.14 0.12
N CYS A 123 -7.33 4.76 -1.01
CA CYS A 123 -8.07 5.72 -1.83
C CYS A 123 -9.19 5.10 -2.68
N SER A 124 -10.08 5.98 -3.11
CA SER A 124 -10.97 5.79 -4.26
C SER A 124 -10.34 6.43 -5.51
N SER A 125 -11.06 6.43 -6.60
CA SER A 125 -10.63 7.14 -7.83
C SER A 125 -10.49 8.65 -7.67
N THR A 126 -11.12 9.25 -6.66
CA THR A 126 -11.17 10.71 -6.45
C THR A 126 -10.57 11.19 -5.15
N ARG A 127 -10.66 10.41 -4.07
CA ARG A 127 -10.23 10.78 -2.72
C ARG A 127 -9.10 9.89 -2.24
N GLY A 128 -8.03 10.49 -1.70
CA GLY A 128 -6.99 9.81 -0.93
C GLY A 128 -7.21 10.05 0.56
N PHE A 129 -7.04 9.00 1.37
CA PHE A 129 -7.28 9.04 2.82
C PHE A 129 -5.99 8.75 3.58
N ARG A 130 -5.72 9.56 4.58
CA ARG A 130 -4.71 9.31 5.61
C ARG A 130 -5.39 8.73 6.83
N ILE A 131 -4.85 7.67 7.38
CA ILE A 131 -5.44 6.83 8.43
C ILE A 131 -4.48 6.73 9.61
N GLY A 132 -4.93 7.11 10.81
CA GLY A 132 -4.21 6.90 12.06
C GLY A 132 -2.81 7.52 12.09
N GLY A 133 -1.85 6.83 12.70
CA GLY A 133 -0.47 7.26 12.89
C GLY A 133 -0.22 7.92 14.25
N ALA A 134 1.05 8.08 14.63
CA ALA A 134 1.44 8.80 15.84
C ALA A 134 1.52 10.31 15.59
N ASN A 135 1.15 11.12 16.57
CA ASN A 135 1.26 12.58 16.54
C ASN A 135 2.62 13.06 17.08
N SER A 136 3.06 14.22 16.60
CA SER A 136 4.32 14.85 17.03
C SER A 136 4.29 15.41 18.46
N ASP A 137 3.12 15.63 19.02
CA ASP A 137 2.94 16.20 20.38
C ASP A 137 2.98 15.14 21.50
N GLY A 138 3.26 13.87 21.15
CA GLY A 138 3.33 12.77 22.11
C GLY A 138 1.97 12.36 22.70
N THR A 139 0.89 12.97 22.26
CA THR A 139 -0.46 12.51 22.58
C THR A 139 -0.73 11.20 21.84
N ASN A 140 -1.54 10.34 22.44
CA ASN A 140 -1.89 9.04 21.88
C ASN A 140 -2.35 9.20 20.42
N ALA A 141 -1.98 8.22 19.61
CA ALA A 141 -2.37 8.14 18.22
C ALA A 141 -3.83 8.55 18.01
N PRO A 142 -4.09 9.50 17.13
CA PRO A 142 -5.47 9.82 16.84
C PRO A 142 -6.14 8.66 16.11
N ASN A 143 -7.42 8.52 16.35
CA ASN A 143 -8.29 7.70 15.52
C ASN A 143 -8.73 8.43 14.25
N THR A 144 -8.17 9.60 13.95
CA THR A 144 -8.61 10.49 12.87
C THR A 144 -8.36 9.93 11.48
N ILE A 145 -9.29 10.21 10.60
CA ILE A 145 -9.20 10.02 9.15
C ILE A 145 -9.19 11.41 8.50
N GLU A 146 -8.15 11.71 7.73
CA GLU A 146 -8.09 12.91 6.90
C GLU A 146 -8.17 12.52 5.43
N TYR A 147 -8.64 13.41 4.56
CA TYR A 147 -8.70 13.13 3.14
C TYR A 147 -8.29 14.31 2.26
N VAL A 148 -7.85 13.99 1.05
CA VAL A 148 -7.60 14.95 -0.03
C VAL A 148 -8.39 14.56 -1.27
N GLN A 149 -8.67 15.54 -2.12
CA GLN A 149 -9.14 15.31 -3.49
C GLN A 149 -7.93 15.07 -4.40
N ILE A 150 -7.70 13.84 -4.86
CA ILE A 150 -6.46 13.46 -5.58
C ILE A 150 -6.25 14.28 -6.86
N ASN A 151 -7.34 14.67 -7.53
CA ASN A 151 -7.26 15.36 -8.83
C ASN A 151 -7.01 16.87 -8.70
N THR A 152 -7.12 17.45 -7.50
CA THR A 152 -6.87 18.86 -7.22
C THR A 152 -5.85 19.00 -6.12
N LEU A 153 -4.87 19.90 -6.28
CA LEU A 153 -3.92 20.20 -5.21
C LEU A 153 -4.61 20.88 -4.05
N GLY A 154 -4.06 20.74 -2.85
CA GLY A 154 -4.52 21.39 -1.65
C GLY A 154 -4.37 20.56 -0.39
N ASN A 155 -4.63 21.18 0.75
CA ASN A 155 -4.47 20.57 2.05
C ASN A 155 -5.55 19.53 2.34
N ALA A 156 -5.25 18.61 3.24
CA ALA A 156 -6.19 17.62 3.72
C ALA A 156 -7.32 18.26 4.54
N LEU A 157 -8.46 17.61 4.52
CA LEU A 157 -9.65 17.96 5.28
C LEU A 157 -9.99 16.82 6.24
N ASP A 158 -10.67 17.14 7.33
CA ASP A 158 -11.21 16.16 8.25
C ASP A 158 -12.30 15.32 7.58
N PHE A 159 -12.26 14.01 7.79
CA PHE A 159 -13.24 13.07 7.25
C PHE A 159 -14.13 12.48 8.35
N GLY A 160 -13.55 12.15 9.50
CA GLY A 160 -14.16 11.47 10.61
C GLY A 160 -13.15 10.60 11.36
N ASP A 161 -13.63 9.66 12.18
CA ASP A 161 -12.83 8.88 13.10
C ASP A 161 -12.96 7.37 12.89
N LEU A 162 -11.88 6.65 13.19
CA LEU A 162 -11.88 5.20 13.40
C LEU A 162 -12.55 4.84 14.71
N THR A 163 -12.93 3.58 14.88
CA THR A 163 -13.53 3.09 16.15
C THR A 163 -12.54 3.06 17.30
N ILE A 164 -11.24 2.95 17.00
CA ILE A 164 -10.16 2.90 18.00
C ILE A 164 -8.91 3.62 17.48
N ASN A 165 -8.03 4.01 18.40
CA ASN A 165 -6.73 4.59 18.08
C ASN A 165 -5.83 3.59 17.36
N ARG A 166 -5.08 4.08 16.35
CA ARG A 166 -4.12 3.28 15.57
C ARG A 166 -2.83 4.05 15.38
N ASN A 167 -1.78 3.63 16.07
CA ASN A 167 -0.53 4.39 16.24
C ASN A 167 0.59 3.99 15.26
N SER A 168 0.45 2.90 14.53
CA SER A 168 1.46 2.49 13.55
C SER A 168 0.80 2.13 12.24
N GLN A 169 1.60 1.99 11.21
CA GLN A 169 1.10 1.56 9.90
C GLN A 169 0.14 0.39 10.05
N THR A 170 -1.09 0.60 9.64
CA THR A 170 -2.16 -0.38 9.66
C THR A 170 -2.27 -1.05 8.30
N GLY A 171 -2.87 -2.21 8.24
CA GLY A 171 -3.34 -2.72 6.96
C GLY A 171 -4.46 -1.82 6.43
N SER A 172 -4.34 -1.35 5.21
CA SER A 172 -5.37 -0.52 4.57
C SER A 172 -5.65 -0.99 3.14
N ALA A 173 -6.92 -1.08 2.80
CA ALA A 173 -7.39 -1.55 1.50
C ALA A 173 -8.71 -0.87 1.13
N SER A 174 -9.11 -0.94 -0.13
CA SER A 174 -10.36 -0.35 -0.57
C SER A 174 -11.02 -1.11 -1.72
N SER A 175 -12.35 -1.05 -1.76
CA SER A 175 -13.16 -1.22 -2.97
C SER A 175 -13.52 0.17 -3.51
N PRO A 176 -14.23 0.29 -4.64
CA PRO A 176 -14.66 1.61 -5.13
C PRO A 176 -15.51 2.42 -4.15
N VAL A 177 -16.15 1.75 -3.19
CA VAL A 177 -17.13 2.35 -2.26
C VAL A 177 -16.60 2.40 -0.83
N ARG A 178 -15.91 1.34 -0.39
CA ARG A 178 -15.61 1.10 1.02
C ARG A 178 -14.09 1.12 1.26
N GLY A 179 -13.65 1.90 2.25
CA GLY A 179 -12.34 1.81 2.85
C GLY A 179 -12.33 0.80 3.99
N ILE A 180 -11.25 0.02 4.09
CA ILE A 180 -11.02 -1.01 5.11
C ILE A 180 -9.72 -0.71 5.82
N VAL A 181 -9.72 -0.83 7.15
CA VAL A 181 -8.56 -0.60 8.01
C VAL A 181 -8.41 -1.77 8.97
N CYS A 182 -7.28 -2.46 8.92
CA CYS A 182 -7.06 -3.74 9.61
C CYS A 182 -5.95 -3.65 10.65
N GLY A 183 -6.19 -4.18 11.86
CA GLY A 183 -5.19 -4.31 12.89
C GLY A 183 -4.52 -2.99 13.28
N SER A 184 -3.68 -2.96 14.23
CA SER A 184 -2.67 -1.93 14.55
C SER A 184 -2.10 -2.13 15.96
N TYR A 185 -1.07 -1.32 16.26
CA TYR A 185 -0.68 -0.96 17.62
C TYR A 185 -1.54 0.20 18.11
N THR A 186 -2.12 0.10 19.31
CA THR A 186 -3.11 1.09 19.78
C THR A 186 -2.49 2.33 20.45
N GLY A 187 -1.17 2.36 20.60
CA GLY A 187 -0.47 3.41 21.36
C GLY A 187 -0.26 3.05 22.84
N THR A 188 -1.00 2.10 23.38
CA THR A 188 -0.76 1.55 24.70
C THR A 188 0.34 0.50 24.64
N PRO A 189 1.40 0.56 25.48
CA PRO A 189 2.52 -0.38 25.40
C PRO A 189 2.06 -1.85 25.43
N GLY A 190 2.48 -2.61 24.39
CA GLY A 190 2.16 -4.03 24.24
C GLY A 190 0.75 -4.35 23.75
N VAL A 191 -0.09 -3.36 23.47
CA VAL A 191 -1.49 -3.58 23.07
C VAL A 191 -1.63 -3.46 21.56
N TYR A 192 -1.90 -4.57 20.92
CA TYR A 192 -2.28 -4.68 19.51
C TYR A 192 -3.78 -4.95 19.38
N THR A 193 -4.33 -4.78 18.20
CA THR A 193 -5.74 -5.06 17.92
C THR A 193 -5.89 -5.91 16.68
N SER A 194 -6.88 -6.79 16.68
CA SER A 194 -7.36 -7.50 15.49
C SER A 194 -8.49 -6.76 14.78
N ALA A 195 -9.07 -5.72 15.39
CA ALA A 195 -10.24 -5.04 14.86
C ALA A 195 -10.06 -4.56 13.43
N ILE A 196 -11.06 -4.83 12.61
CA ILE A 196 -11.20 -4.28 11.26
C ILE A 196 -12.29 -3.23 11.29
N ASP A 197 -11.95 -2.02 10.82
CA ASP A 197 -12.90 -0.92 10.64
C ASP A 197 -13.21 -0.74 9.15
N SER A 198 -14.40 -0.23 8.86
CA SER A 198 -14.78 0.17 7.51
C SER A 198 -15.52 1.51 7.49
N PHE A 199 -15.40 2.23 6.39
CA PHE A 199 -16.14 3.47 6.15
C PHE A 199 -16.48 3.65 4.68
N THR A 200 -17.56 4.40 4.41
CA THR A 200 -17.97 4.75 3.05
C THR A 200 -17.17 5.95 2.56
N MET A 201 -16.33 5.77 1.54
CA MET A 201 -15.38 6.80 1.08
C MET A 201 -16.06 8.02 0.42
N ALA A 202 -17.29 7.89 -0.06
CA ALA A 202 -18.00 8.97 -0.76
C ALA A 202 -18.61 10.02 0.18
N SER A 203 -18.95 9.64 1.42
CA SER A 203 -19.60 10.52 2.41
C SER A 203 -18.74 10.68 3.64
N LEU A 204 -18.72 11.90 4.21
CA LEU A 204 -18.07 12.14 5.51
C LEU A 204 -18.75 11.32 6.61
N GLY A 205 -17.99 10.91 7.59
CA GLY A 205 -18.48 10.20 8.77
C GLY A 205 -17.48 9.22 9.36
N ASN A 206 -17.78 8.74 10.54
CA ASN A 206 -16.93 7.83 11.28
C ASN A 206 -16.97 6.41 10.69
N ALA A 207 -15.89 5.68 10.89
CA ALA A 207 -15.82 4.26 10.59
C ALA A 207 -16.68 3.46 11.57
N THR A 208 -17.08 2.29 11.13
CA THR A 208 -17.78 1.28 11.93
C THR A 208 -16.98 0.00 11.98
N LYS A 209 -17.17 -0.81 13.03
CA LYS A 209 -16.56 -2.13 13.10
C LYS A 209 -17.06 -2.99 11.94
N PHE A 210 -16.11 -3.64 11.24
CA PHE A 210 -16.37 -4.54 10.12
C PHE A 210 -16.25 -6.02 10.53
N GLY A 211 -15.25 -6.35 11.34
CA GLY A 211 -14.91 -7.69 11.78
C GLY A 211 -13.57 -7.70 12.49
N ASP A 212 -12.91 -8.86 12.49
CA ASP A 212 -11.60 -9.04 13.14
C ASP A 212 -10.63 -9.77 12.20
N CYS A 213 -9.34 -9.39 12.22
CA CYS A 213 -8.25 -10.14 11.66
C CYS A 213 -8.07 -11.46 12.41
N ILE A 214 -7.41 -12.45 11.79
CA ILE A 214 -7.12 -13.73 12.46
C ILE A 214 -6.25 -13.50 13.70
N ASN A 215 -5.31 -12.57 13.62
CA ASN A 215 -4.37 -12.28 14.70
C ASN A 215 -4.28 -10.76 14.98
N GLU A 216 -3.99 -10.43 16.23
CA GLU A 216 -3.61 -9.07 16.62
C GLU A 216 -2.23 -8.76 16.04
N SER A 217 -2.12 -7.72 15.24
CA SER A 217 -0.86 -7.36 14.60
C SER A 217 -0.82 -5.90 14.16
N SER A 218 0.37 -5.39 13.92
CA SER A 218 0.59 -4.07 13.32
C SER A 218 1.52 -4.16 12.12
N GLN A 219 1.64 -3.09 11.35
CA GLN A 219 2.55 -3.01 10.20
C GLN A 219 2.24 -4.07 9.13
N GLN A 220 0.96 -4.30 8.91
CA GLN A 220 0.45 -5.26 7.95
C GLN A 220 0.56 -4.70 6.53
N GLY A 221 1.06 -5.51 5.59
CA GLY A 221 0.93 -5.25 4.17
C GLY A 221 -0.45 -5.69 3.68
N THR A 222 -1.35 -4.76 3.45
CA THR A 222 -2.70 -5.08 2.95
C THR A 222 -2.87 -4.52 1.54
N VAL A 223 -3.43 -5.32 0.67
CA VAL A 223 -3.71 -4.99 -0.73
C VAL A 223 -5.12 -5.42 -1.09
N SER A 224 -5.67 -4.92 -2.18
CA SER A 224 -7.02 -5.31 -2.59
C SER A 224 -7.24 -5.31 -4.09
N ASN A 225 -8.17 -6.14 -4.52
CA ASN A 225 -8.97 -5.88 -5.71
C ASN A 225 -10.35 -5.33 -5.29
N SER A 226 -11.27 -5.15 -6.23
CA SER A 226 -12.60 -4.59 -5.93
C SER A 226 -13.48 -5.46 -5.02
N VAL A 227 -13.11 -6.74 -4.81
CA VAL A 227 -13.89 -7.74 -4.08
C VAL A 227 -13.24 -8.13 -2.76
N ARG A 228 -11.92 -8.37 -2.77
CA ARG A 228 -11.16 -8.91 -1.64
C ARG A 228 -10.07 -7.95 -1.19
N ALA A 229 -9.93 -7.80 0.11
CA ALA A 229 -8.71 -7.31 0.73
C ALA A 229 -7.90 -8.51 1.21
N VAL A 230 -6.63 -8.57 0.83
CA VAL A 230 -5.69 -9.62 1.21
C VAL A 230 -4.66 -9.03 2.15
N LEU A 231 -4.56 -9.64 3.32
CA LEU A 231 -3.77 -9.17 4.44
C LEU A 231 -2.57 -10.09 4.62
N HIS A 232 -1.40 -9.50 4.55
CA HIS A 232 -0.18 -10.16 5.04
C HIS A 232 -0.05 -9.89 6.53
N THR A 233 0.25 -10.90 7.34
CA THR A 233 0.49 -10.69 8.77
C THR A 233 1.70 -9.79 8.99
N GLY A 234 1.47 -8.70 9.71
CA GLY A 234 2.52 -7.79 10.13
C GLY A 234 3.25 -8.27 11.38
N ARG A 235 3.71 -7.31 12.18
CA ARG A 235 4.34 -7.58 13.46
C ARG A 235 3.34 -8.13 14.46
N GLN A 236 3.59 -9.33 14.97
CA GLN A 236 2.85 -9.99 16.05
C GLN A 236 3.80 -10.76 16.97
N ALA A 237 3.29 -11.27 18.07
CA ALA A 237 4.09 -12.01 19.06
C ALA A 237 4.64 -13.35 18.52
N SER A 238 4.01 -13.94 17.50
CA SER A 238 4.45 -15.15 16.81
C SER A 238 4.37 -14.93 15.30
N GLY A 239 5.51 -14.69 14.65
CA GLY A 239 5.59 -14.54 13.20
C GLY A 239 5.19 -15.83 12.48
N THR A 240 4.23 -15.77 11.59
CA THR A 240 3.71 -16.98 10.92
C THR A 240 3.76 -16.90 9.40
N GLY A 241 4.09 -15.76 8.80
CA GLY A 241 4.02 -15.59 7.34
C GLY A 241 2.61 -15.85 6.75
N GLN A 242 1.58 -15.86 7.60
CA GLN A 242 0.22 -16.16 7.20
C GLN A 242 -0.37 -15.05 6.32
N ILE A 243 -1.09 -15.44 5.28
CA ILE A 243 -1.90 -14.56 4.45
C ILE A 243 -3.36 -14.86 4.74
N SER A 244 -4.15 -13.84 4.96
CA SER A 244 -5.60 -13.92 5.15
C SER A 244 -6.34 -12.99 4.19
N PHE A 245 -7.64 -13.14 4.06
CA PHE A 245 -8.46 -12.24 3.26
C PHE A 245 -9.79 -11.94 3.93
N ILE A 246 -10.41 -10.85 3.49
CA ILE A 246 -11.82 -10.51 3.74
C ILE A 246 -12.51 -10.20 2.43
N THR A 247 -13.82 -10.44 2.38
CA THR A 247 -14.69 -9.98 1.30
C THR A 247 -15.18 -8.58 1.63
N ILE A 248 -14.75 -7.55 0.86
CA ILE A 248 -14.99 -6.14 1.22
C ILE A 248 -16.47 -5.76 1.23
N ALA A 249 -17.30 -6.42 0.42
CA ALA A 249 -18.71 -6.11 0.32
C ALA A 249 -19.55 -6.54 1.53
N SER A 250 -19.11 -7.58 2.26
CA SER A 250 -19.83 -8.15 3.41
C SER A 250 -19.00 -8.06 4.67
N GLU A 251 -19.61 -7.60 5.76
CA GLU A 251 -18.99 -7.60 7.07
C GLU A 251 -18.65 -9.03 7.52
N GLY A 252 -17.54 -9.18 8.23
CA GLY A 252 -17.07 -10.47 8.73
C GLY A 252 -15.58 -10.49 9.04
N ASN A 253 -15.17 -11.59 9.66
CA ASN A 253 -13.78 -11.81 10.06
C ASN A 253 -12.91 -12.26 8.88
N ALA A 254 -11.62 -12.02 9.01
CA ALA A 254 -10.65 -12.52 8.06
C ALA A 254 -10.56 -14.06 8.10
N ILE A 255 -10.33 -14.65 6.93
CA ILE A 255 -10.22 -16.10 6.73
C ILE A 255 -8.82 -16.39 6.18
N GLU A 256 -8.24 -17.51 6.58
CA GLU A 256 -6.95 -17.95 6.06
C GLU A 256 -6.99 -18.13 4.54
N PHE A 257 -5.94 -17.67 3.87
CA PHE A 257 -5.87 -17.61 2.41
C PHE A 257 -4.63 -18.31 1.84
N GLY A 258 -3.55 -18.36 2.61
CA GLY A 258 -2.30 -18.95 2.23
C GLY A 258 -1.15 -18.53 3.14
N SER A 259 0.06 -18.72 2.66
CA SER A 259 1.26 -18.37 3.42
C SER A 259 2.36 -17.84 2.51
N LEU A 260 3.26 -17.05 3.09
CA LEU A 260 4.55 -16.76 2.47
C LEU A 260 5.43 -18.01 2.58
N ASP A 261 6.13 -18.34 1.52
CA ASP A 261 7.14 -19.39 1.54
C ASP A 261 8.35 -18.91 2.37
N PRO A 262 8.71 -19.63 3.46
CA PRO A 262 9.85 -19.27 4.30
C PRO A 262 11.19 -19.23 3.55
N SER A 263 11.32 -19.95 2.43
CA SER A 263 12.55 -19.96 1.61
C SER A 263 12.70 -18.69 0.76
N ILE A 264 11.58 -18.04 0.46
CA ILE A 264 11.53 -16.81 -0.34
C ILE A 264 11.48 -15.58 0.58
N HIS A 265 10.72 -15.69 1.65
CA HIS A 265 10.56 -14.67 2.68
C HIS A 265 11.06 -15.24 4.00
N ASP A 266 12.00 -14.57 4.61
CA ASP A 266 12.45 -14.93 5.94
C ASP A 266 11.34 -14.62 6.96
N VAL A 267 10.43 -15.57 7.12
CA VAL A 267 9.27 -15.47 8.02
C VAL A 267 9.62 -15.83 9.47
N ALA A 268 10.87 -16.25 9.73
CA ALA A 268 11.26 -16.83 11.00
C ALA A 268 11.17 -15.84 12.18
N ASN A 269 11.17 -14.52 11.93
CA ASN A 269 11.22 -13.53 13.00
C ASN A 269 10.46 -12.24 12.65
N ASN A 270 9.11 -12.30 12.61
CA ASN A 270 8.28 -11.10 12.46
C ASN A 270 8.60 -10.28 11.21
N SER A 271 8.00 -10.61 10.07
CA SER A 271 8.02 -9.78 8.85
C SER A 271 7.45 -8.39 9.15
N MET A 272 8.30 -7.49 9.63
CA MET A 272 7.89 -6.14 9.98
C MET A 272 7.98 -5.22 8.77
N PHE A 273 7.09 -4.22 8.73
CA PHE A 273 7.11 -3.16 7.73
C PHE A 273 6.94 -3.62 6.28
N THR A 274 6.27 -4.76 6.09
CA THR A 274 5.87 -5.22 4.76
C THR A 274 4.83 -4.27 4.18
N GLN A 275 5.00 -3.87 2.94
CA GLN A 275 4.01 -3.08 2.21
C GLN A 275 3.77 -3.73 0.85
N GLY A 276 2.57 -3.55 0.31
CA GLY A 276 2.18 -4.19 -0.93
C GLY A 276 1.41 -3.30 -1.88
N CYS A 277 1.43 -3.68 -3.14
CA CYS A 277 0.62 -3.10 -4.19
C CYS A 277 -0.09 -4.21 -4.97
N SER A 278 -1.17 -3.88 -5.64
CA SER A 278 -2.00 -4.86 -6.35
C SER A 278 -2.60 -4.33 -7.63
N ASN A 279 -3.00 -5.27 -8.46
CA ASN A 279 -3.98 -5.05 -9.52
C ASN A 279 -5.20 -5.94 -9.28
N HIS A 280 -6.06 -6.11 -10.28
CA HIS A 280 -7.28 -6.91 -10.14
C HIS A 280 -7.03 -8.40 -9.82
N THR A 281 -5.88 -8.94 -10.26
CA THR A 281 -5.58 -10.36 -10.16
C THR A 281 -4.49 -10.67 -9.17
N ARG A 282 -3.49 -9.80 -9.05
CA ARG A 282 -2.25 -10.08 -8.33
C ARG A 282 -1.99 -9.09 -7.21
N ALA A 283 -1.59 -9.62 -6.06
CA ALA A 283 -0.97 -8.91 -4.96
C ALA A 283 0.55 -9.09 -5.04
N VAL A 284 1.32 -8.03 -4.78
CA VAL A 284 2.78 -8.05 -4.68
C VAL A 284 3.20 -7.36 -3.41
N TRP A 285 4.00 -8.01 -2.59
CA TRP A 285 4.57 -7.44 -1.37
C TRP A 285 6.08 -7.34 -1.46
N LEU A 286 6.61 -6.24 -0.98
CA LEU A 286 8.02 -6.08 -0.69
C LEU A 286 8.25 -6.34 0.79
N ASN A 287 9.15 -7.26 1.11
CA ASN A 287 9.48 -7.60 2.48
C ASN A 287 10.41 -6.55 3.08
N GLY A 288 10.00 -5.95 4.21
CA GLY A 288 10.66 -4.80 4.79
C GLY A 288 11.77 -5.11 5.81
N ASN A 289 11.71 -6.21 6.55
CA ASN A 289 12.70 -6.52 7.59
C ASN A 289 12.92 -8.01 7.74
N GLN A 290 14.16 -8.40 8.03
CA GLN A 290 14.57 -9.76 8.38
C GLN A 290 15.19 -9.79 9.78
N ASP A 291 15.00 -10.89 10.51
CA ASP A 291 15.79 -11.35 11.66
C ASP A 291 15.81 -10.51 12.92
N GLY A 292 14.80 -9.68 13.19
CA GLY A 292 14.86 -8.83 14.38
C GLY A 292 16.06 -7.87 14.41
N ASN A 293 16.96 -7.98 13.45
CA ASN A 293 18.04 -7.04 13.22
C ASN A 293 17.48 -5.80 12.53
N PHE A 294 17.58 -4.67 13.17
CA PHE A 294 17.08 -3.38 12.70
C PHE A 294 17.59 -2.97 11.31
N PHE A 295 18.53 -3.72 10.71
CA PHE A 295 19.22 -3.36 9.48
C PHE A 295 19.07 -4.37 8.31
N GLY A 296 18.18 -5.36 8.42
CA GLY A 296 18.16 -6.52 7.51
C GLY A 296 16.94 -6.64 6.59
N GLY A 297 16.50 -5.62 5.88
CA GLY A 297 15.50 -5.80 4.80
C GLY A 297 16.02 -6.77 3.71
N SER A 298 15.14 -7.60 3.08
CA SER A 298 15.59 -8.55 2.06
C SER A 298 15.63 -7.98 0.65
N GLY A 299 14.87 -6.94 0.37
CA GLY A 299 14.65 -6.45 -0.99
C GLY A 299 13.83 -7.40 -1.88
N ARG A 300 13.47 -8.58 -1.37
CA ARG A 300 12.68 -9.57 -2.14
C ARG A 300 11.21 -9.19 -2.22
N THR A 301 10.62 -9.42 -3.36
CA THR A 301 9.19 -9.26 -3.59
C THR A 301 8.54 -10.61 -3.83
N ALA A 302 7.36 -10.80 -3.25
CA ALA A 302 6.52 -11.98 -3.44
C ALA A 302 5.17 -11.61 -4.00
N SER A 303 4.56 -12.53 -4.69
CA SER A 303 3.22 -12.34 -5.25
C SER A 303 2.30 -13.52 -5.03
N ILE A 304 0.99 -13.23 -4.99
CA ILE A 304 -0.08 -14.21 -4.94
C ILE A 304 -1.22 -13.78 -5.87
N GLU A 305 -1.94 -14.76 -6.42
CA GLU A 305 -3.16 -14.48 -7.16
C GLU A 305 -4.33 -14.24 -6.18
N ILE A 306 -4.96 -13.06 -6.24
CA ILE A 306 -6.00 -12.63 -5.28
C ILE A 306 -7.26 -13.52 -5.35
N ALA A 307 -7.56 -14.10 -6.51
CA ALA A 307 -8.76 -14.90 -6.69
C ALA A 307 -8.64 -16.32 -6.11
N THR A 308 -7.47 -16.95 -6.20
CA THR A 308 -7.29 -18.38 -5.89
C THR A 308 -6.56 -18.63 -4.57
N GLY A 309 -5.75 -17.69 -4.11
CA GLY A 309 -4.93 -17.88 -2.90
C GLY A 309 -3.79 -18.88 -3.11
N GLY A 310 -3.31 -19.43 -2.01
CA GLY A 310 -2.21 -20.40 -1.99
C GLY A 310 -0.92 -19.81 -1.41
N SER A 311 0.20 -20.49 -1.61
CA SER A 311 1.51 -19.96 -1.19
C SER A 311 2.00 -18.87 -2.13
N ALA A 312 2.61 -17.84 -1.57
CA ALA A 312 3.19 -16.78 -2.37
C ALA A 312 4.43 -17.27 -3.12
N GLU A 313 4.62 -16.77 -4.33
CA GLU A 313 5.75 -17.06 -5.20
C GLU A 313 6.68 -15.88 -5.31
N SER A 314 7.97 -16.13 -5.61
CA SER A 314 8.92 -15.06 -5.90
C SER A 314 8.46 -14.24 -7.10
N PHE A 315 8.51 -12.92 -6.96
CA PHE A 315 8.12 -11.98 -8.02
C PHE A 315 9.35 -11.32 -8.67
N GLY A 316 10.29 -10.86 -7.85
CA GLY A 316 11.51 -10.16 -8.23
C GLY A 316 12.15 -9.53 -7.01
N ASP A 317 12.99 -8.53 -7.22
CA ASP A 317 13.68 -7.82 -6.16
C ASP A 317 13.51 -6.30 -6.30
N ALA A 318 13.42 -5.57 -5.19
CA ALA A 318 13.67 -4.15 -5.16
C ALA A 318 15.15 -3.86 -5.43
N SER A 319 15.49 -2.68 -5.92
CA SER A 319 16.89 -2.33 -6.16
C SER A 319 17.71 -2.30 -4.87
N ARG A 320 17.03 -2.08 -3.75
CA ARG A 320 17.66 -1.96 -2.42
C ARG A 320 16.79 -2.61 -1.34
N LYS A 321 17.46 -3.02 -0.26
CA LYS A 321 16.82 -3.49 0.97
C LYS A 321 16.23 -2.31 1.71
N MET A 322 14.91 -2.28 1.88
CA MET A 322 14.18 -1.16 2.49
C MET A 322 13.26 -1.63 3.61
N ARG A 323 12.98 -0.74 4.54
CA ARG A 323 11.95 -0.89 5.57
C ARG A 323 11.25 0.44 5.85
N ARG A 324 10.07 0.42 6.49
CA ARG A 324 9.29 1.63 6.80
C ARG A 324 8.97 2.48 5.56
N PHE A 325 8.93 1.86 4.41
CA PHE A 325 8.51 2.46 3.15
C PHE A 325 6.98 2.42 3.03
N ALA A 326 6.45 3.14 2.06
CA ALA A 326 5.05 3.04 1.66
C ALA A 326 4.92 2.41 0.27
N SER A 327 3.71 1.97 -0.07
CA SER A 327 3.42 1.46 -1.41
C SER A 327 2.04 1.86 -1.89
N CYS A 328 1.89 1.99 -3.19
CA CYS A 328 0.61 2.21 -3.85
C CYS A 328 0.62 1.65 -5.27
N SER A 329 -0.54 1.57 -5.89
CA SER A 329 -0.67 1.16 -7.29
C SER A 329 -1.82 1.88 -7.99
N ASN A 330 -1.69 2.04 -9.30
CA ASN A 330 -2.74 2.64 -10.12
C ASN A 330 -3.80 1.64 -10.61
N ALA A 331 -3.87 0.45 -9.98
CA ALA A 331 -4.77 -0.64 -10.38
C ALA A 331 -5.42 -1.38 -9.22
N HIS A 332 -5.30 -0.87 -7.98
CA HIS A 332 -5.87 -1.50 -6.79
C HIS A 332 -7.41 -1.45 -6.74
N GLY A 333 -8.01 -2.17 -5.77
CA GLY A 333 -9.45 -2.34 -5.66
C GLY A 333 -10.28 -1.07 -5.57
N GLY A 334 -9.76 -0.02 -4.93
CA GLY A 334 -10.46 1.26 -4.75
C GLY A 334 -10.75 2.03 -6.04
N LEU A 335 -10.09 1.68 -7.13
CA LEU A 335 -10.25 2.40 -8.41
C LEU A 335 -11.41 1.90 -9.25
N GLY A 336 -11.95 0.75 -8.92
CA GLY A 336 -12.92 0.06 -9.76
C GLY A 336 -12.34 -0.17 -11.15
N GLY A 337 -12.48 -1.31 -11.67
CA GLY A 337 -12.01 -1.62 -13.00
C GLY A 337 -12.13 -3.11 -13.21
N TYR A 338 -12.48 -3.48 -14.40
CA TYR A 338 -12.56 -4.83 -14.91
C TYR A 338 -11.43 -5.03 -15.89
#